data_39cb9c6f69bf87fcb26a16f95663d25c
#
_entry.id   39cb9c6f69bf87fcb26a16f95663d25c
#
_cell.length_a   1.000
_cell.length_b   1.000
_cell.length_c   1.000
_cell.angle_alpha   90.00
_cell.angle_beta   90.00
_cell.angle_gamma   90.00
#
_symmetry.space_group_name_H-M   'P 1'
#
loop_
_entity.id
_entity.type
_entity.pdbx_description
1 polymer ?
#
loop_
_entity_poly.entity_id
_entity_poly.type
_entity_poly.pdbx_seq_one_letter_code
_entity_poly.pdbx_strand_id
1 'polypeptide(L)'
;MGMHVHMTMLEDLKRAAWARTSPVSGGQLNSWEFRKDCCGNLVRFADFGNRHSPFGWELDYIVSRSLGGSTDPENLQALHWKATAARSDAIPAGLVSGSNVAAINY
;
A
#
# COMPACT_ATOMS: atom_id res chain seq x y z
N MET A 1 27.23 7.74 -8.97
CA MET A 1 26.59 7.73 -8.72
C MET A 1 25.79 7.93 -8.26
N GLY A 2 25.74 7.93 -8.12
CA GLY A 2 24.98 7.82 -7.52
C GLY A 2 24.30 8.37 -7.22
N MET A 3 23.92 8.73 -7.34
CA MET A 3 23.07 9.07 -6.97
C MET A 3 22.18 8.73 -6.66
N HIS A 4 22.24 8.56 -6.39
CA HIS A 4 21.31 8.07 -6.07
C HIS A 4 20.36 8.55 -5.73
N VAL A 5 20.26 8.55 -6.20
CA VAL A 5 18.95 8.85 -5.88
C VAL A 5 18.46 8.24 -4.63
N HIS A 6 17.92 9.02 -3.85
CA HIS A 6 17.41 8.53 -2.60
C HIS A 6 15.92 8.46 -2.66
N MET A 7 15.42 7.26 -2.86
CA MET A 7 14.03 7.03 -2.58
C MET A 7 13.88 6.80 -1.10
N THR A 8 12.91 7.43 -0.49
CA THR A 8 12.65 7.19 0.91
C THR A 8 12.15 5.76 1.08
N MET A 9 12.28 5.23 2.26
CA MET A 9 11.75 3.91 2.54
C MET A 9 10.26 3.83 2.22
N LEU A 10 9.52 4.89 2.51
CA LEU A 10 8.09 4.91 2.21
C LEU A 10 7.83 4.77 0.71
N GLU A 11 8.61 5.50 -0.10
CA GLU A 11 8.43 5.41 -1.55
C GLU A 11 8.72 4.00 -2.07
N ASP A 12 9.75 3.37 -1.53
CA ASP A 12 10.09 2.00 -1.92
C ASP A 12 8.97 1.04 -1.53
N LEU A 13 8.42 1.19 -0.35
CA LEU A 13 7.34 0.34 0.12
C LEU A 13 6.07 0.54 -0.70
N LYS A 14 5.77 1.79 -1.04
CA LYS A 14 4.61 2.10 -1.88
C LYS A 14 4.73 1.40 -3.23
N ARG A 15 5.91 1.48 -3.83
CA ARG A 15 6.11 0.88 -5.15
C ARG A 15 6.05 -0.63 -5.09
N ALA A 16 6.61 -1.23 -4.05
CA ALA A 16 6.54 -2.67 -3.87
C ALA A 16 5.11 -3.14 -3.71
N ALA A 17 4.33 -2.42 -2.92
CA ALA A 17 2.93 -2.76 -2.71
C ALA A 17 2.10 -2.54 -3.97
N TRP A 18 2.39 -1.43 -4.68
CA TRP A 18 1.69 -1.12 -5.92
C TRP A 18 1.92 -2.19 -6.98
N ALA A 19 3.12 -2.75 -7.02
CA ALA A 19 3.45 -3.78 -7.99
C ALA A 19 2.62 -5.06 -7.82
N ARG A 20 2.01 -5.24 -6.67
CA ARG A 20 1.16 -6.41 -6.41
C ARG A 20 -0.30 -6.18 -6.77
N THR A 21 -0.65 -4.98 -7.21
CA THR A 21 -2.00 -4.72 -7.68
C THR A 21 -2.16 -5.26 -9.09
N SER A 22 -3.40 -5.28 -9.57
CA SER A 22 -3.71 -5.81 -10.89
C SER A 22 -4.12 -4.69 -11.84
N PRO A 23 -3.84 -4.83 -13.13
CA PRO A 23 -4.30 -3.84 -14.09
C PRO A 23 -5.83 -3.83 -14.18
N VAL A 24 -6.37 -2.69 -14.57
CA VAL A 24 -7.79 -2.54 -14.79
C VAL A 24 -8.13 -3.07 -16.17
N SER A 25 -9.15 -3.90 -16.26
CA SER A 25 -9.61 -4.45 -17.53
C SER A 25 -10.20 -3.37 -18.43
N GLY A 26 -10.10 -3.56 -19.71
CA GLY A 26 -10.73 -2.67 -20.68
C GLY A 26 -9.85 -1.57 -21.23
N GLY A 27 -8.72 -1.33 -20.62
CA GLY A 27 -7.71 -0.44 -21.17
C GLY A 27 -8.06 1.03 -21.16
N GLN A 28 -9.06 1.45 -20.40
CA GLN A 28 -9.47 2.85 -20.36
C GLN A 28 -8.73 3.67 -19.34
N LEU A 29 -8.07 3.02 -18.38
CA LEU A 29 -7.30 3.70 -17.35
C LEU A 29 -5.86 3.28 -17.44
N ASN A 30 -4.96 4.24 -17.23
CA ASN A 30 -3.54 3.93 -17.21
C ASN A 30 -3.20 3.04 -16.02
N SER A 31 -2.59 1.90 -16.26
CA SER A 31 -2.28 0.98 -15.17
C SER A 31 -1.15 1.46 -14.28
N TRP A 32 -0.40 2.50 -14.67
CA TRP A 32 0.55 3.11 -13.75
C TRP A 32 -0.14 4.06 -12.78
N GLU A 33 -1.33 4.53 -13.11
CA GLU A 33 -2.08 5.47 -12.27
C GLU A 33 -3.20 4.79 -11.52
N PHE A 34 -3.94 3.92 -12.18
CA PHE A 34 -5.08 3.21 -11.58
C PHE A 34 -4.85 1.71 -11.68
N ARG A 35 -5.08 1.01 -10.59
CA ARG A 35 -5.00 -0.45 -10.58
C ARG A 35 -6.06 -0.98 -9.62
N LYS A 36 -6.19 -2.29 -9.53
CA LYS A 36 -7.12 -2.93 -8.61
C LYS A 36 -6.35 -3.64 -7.51
N ASP A 37 -6.82 -3.50 -6.28
CA ASP A 37 -6.26 -4.25 -5.18
C ASP A 37 -6.73 -5.70 -5.21
N CYS A 38 -6.29 -6.49 -4.24
CA CYS A 38 -6.61 -7.93 -4.21
C CYS A 38 -8.11 -8.19 -4.02
N CYS A 39 -8.85 -7.21 -3.56
CA CYS A 39 -10.30 -7.34 -3.36
C CYS A 39 -11.10 -6.79 -4.54
N GLY A 40 -10.42 -6.35 -5.60
CA GLY A 40 -11.07 -5.81 -6.78
C GLY A 40 -11.42 -4.33 -6.67
N ASN A 41 -10.94 -3.65 -5.66
CA ASN A 41 -11.21 -2.22 -5.49
C ASN A 41 -10.28 -1.40 -6.36
N LEU A 42 -10.82 -0.37 -7.01
CA LEU A 42 -10.04 0.54 -7.81
C LEU A 42 -9.27 1.48 -6.89
N VAL A 43 -7.97 1.58 -7.11
CA VAL A 43 -7.09 2.47 -6.34
C VAL A 43 -6.27 3.31 -7.30
N ARG A 44 -5.87 4.49 -6.84
CA ARG A 44 -5.10 5.42 -7.64
C ARG A 44 -3.79 5.70 -6.92
N PHE A 45 -2.67 5.60 -7.63
CA PHE A 45 -1.35 5.70 -6.99
C PHE A 45 -1.19 7.01 -6.22
N ALA A 46 -1.63 8.12 -6.82
CA ALA A 46 -1.48 9.43 -6.21
C ALA A 46 -2.32 9.63 -4.95
N ASP A 47 -3.30 8.76 -4.73
CA ASP A 47 -4.22 8.89 -3.60
C ASP A 47 -3.80 8.06 -2.40
N PHE A 48 -2.52 7.72 -2.33
CA PHE A 48 -1.99 6.99 -1.18
C PHE A 48 -2.29 7.77 0.11
N GLY A 49 -2.87 7.06 1.08
CA GLY A 49 -3.14 7.62 2.39
C GLY A 49 -4.32 8.58 2.46
N ASN A 50 -5.03 8.78 1.37
CA ASN A 50 -6.11 9.75 1.32
C ASN A 50 -7.46 9.06 1.49
N ARG A 51 -7.98 9.08 2.71
CA ARG A 51 -9.28 8.46 3.02
C ARG A 51 -10.46 9.30 2.57
N HIS A 52 -10.20 10.49 2.03
CA HIS A 52 -11.25 11.32 1.44
C HIS A 52 -11.45 11.01 -0.04
N SER A 53 -10.54 10.24 -0.63
CA SER A 53 -10.66 9.85 -2.01
C SER A 53 -11.38 8.51 -2.14
N PRO A 54 -12.25 8.36 -3.14
CA PRO A 54 -12.83 7.05 -3.43
C PRO A 54 -11.81 6.04 -3.96
N PHE A 55 -10.59 6.49 -4.27
CA PHE A 55 -9.52 5.64 -4.79
C PHE A 55 -8.32 5.59 -3.85
N GLY A 56 -8.49 6.06 -2.63
CA GLY A 56 -7.42 6.06 -1.66
C GLY A 56 -7.02 4.66 -1.25
N TRP A 57 -5.73 4.48 -0.96
CA TRP A 57 -5.21 3.18 -0.58
C TRP A 57 -4.13 3.33 0.48
N GLU A 58 -3.83 2.24 1.09
CA GLU A 58 -2.87 2.19 2.20
C GLU A 58 -2.05 0.93 2.08
N LEU A 59 -0.94 0.91 2.80
CA LEU A 59 -0.13 -0.29 2.89
C LEU A 59 -0.79 -1.26 3.87
N ASP A 60 -0.71 -2.52 3.53
CA ASP A 60 -1.30 -3.58 4.33
C ASP A 60 -0.36 -4.77 4.34
N TYR A 61 -0.24 -5.45 5.46
CA TYR A 61 0.55 -6.67 5.53
C TYR A 61 -0.27 -7.83 4.97
N ILE A 62 0.32 -8.56 4.04
CA ILE A 62 -0.33 -9.76 3.48
C ILE A 62 -0.56 -10.77 4.60
N VAL A 63 0.51 -11.04 5.36
CA VAL A 63 0.41 -11.82 6.59
C VAL A 63 0.61 -10.83 7.73
N SER A 64 -0.38 -10.72 8.61
CA SER A 64 -0.31 -9.71 9.66
C SER A 64 0.87 -9.98 10.59
N ARG A 65 1.35 -8.89 11.20
CA ARG A 65 2.48 -9.00 12.12
C ARG A 65 2.16 -9.87 13.32
N SER A 66 0.93 -9.86 13.77
CA SER A 66 0.51 -10.68 14.89
C SER A 66 0.53 -12.18 14.56
N LEU A 67 0.53 -12.52 13.29
CA LEU A 67 0.59 -13.90 12.84
C LEU A 67 1.98 -14.26 12.31
N GLY A 68 2.97 -13.47 12.62
CA GLY A 68 4.35 -13.75 12.21
C GLY A 68 4.77 -13.13 10.91
N GLY A 69 3.94 -12.27 10.33
CA GLY A 69 4.29 -11.62 9.08
C GLY A 69 5.46 -10.68 9.25
N SER A 70 6.30 -10.59 8.22
CA SER A 70 7.47 -9.72 8.24
C SER A 70 7.12 -8.30 7.82
N THR A 71 8.07 -7.39 8.02
CA THR A 71 7.96 -6.03 7.50
C THR A 71 8.62 -5.89 6.14
N ASP A 72 9.05 -6.99 5.53
CA ASP A 72 9.71 -6.94 4.24
C ASP A 72 8.74 -6.52 3.14
N PRO A 73 9.26 -5.90 2.08
CA PRO A 73 8.39 -5.48 0.97
C PRO A 73 7.57 -6.62 0.38
N GLU A 74 8.08 -7.86 0.43
CA GLU A 74 7.33 -9.00 -0.08
C GLU A 74 6.05 -9.25 0.68
N ASN A 75 5.95 -8.76 1.91
CA ASN A 75 4.77 -8.96 2.74
C ASN A 75 3.83 -7.76 2.71
N LEU A 76 4.02 -6.85 1.77
CA LEU A 76 3.18 -5.66 1.68
C LEU A 76 2.32 -5.71 0.45
N GLN A 77 1.14 -5.15 0.56
CA GLN A 77 0.24 -4.97 -0.57
C GLN A 77 -0.48 -3.65 -0.44
N ALA A 78 -0.95 -3.13 -1.58
CA ALA A 78 -1.80 -1.96 -1.61
C ALA A 78 -3.24 -2.41 -1.39
N LEU A 79 -3.95 -1.73 -0.53
CA LEU A 79 -5.32 -2.09 -0.24
C LEU A 79 -6.14 -0.81 -0.11
N HIS A 80 -7.34 -0.78 -0.68
CA HIS A 80 -8.23 0.35 -0.56
C HIS A 80 -8.48 0.63 0.92
N TRP A 81 -8.57 1.92 1.27
CA TRP A 81 -8.66 2.30 2.68
C TRP A 81 -9.90 1.73 3.37
N LYS A 82 -10.99 1.52 2.65
CA LYS A 82 -12.17 0.91 3.26
C LYS A 82 -11.92 -0.54 3.64
N ALA A 83 -11.12 -1.23 2.84
CA ALA A 83 -10.78 -2.61 3.13
C ALA A 83 -9.80 -2.71 4.28
N THR A 84 -8.82 -1.79 4.35
CA THR A 84 -7.89 -1.80 5.47
C THR A 84 -8.61 -1.49 6.77
N ALA A 85 -9.52 -0.54 6.74
CA ALA A 85 -10.29 -0.20 7.92
C ALA A 85 -11.10 -1.40 8.42
N ALA A 86 -11.66 -2.17 7.49
CA ALA A 86 -12.46 -3.35 7.85
C ALA A 86 -11.58 -4.45 8.44
N ARG A 87 -10.32 -4.58 7.97
CA ARG A 87 -9.43 -5.61 8.48
C ARG A 87 -8.83 -5.27 9.84
N SER A 88 -8.78 -4.00 10.17
CA SER A 88 -8.07 -3.50 11.35
C SER A 88 -6.58 -3.80 11.31
N ASP A 89 -6.05 -4.12 10.13
CA ASP A 89 -4.64 -4.44 9.93
C ASP A 89 -3.91 -3.33 9.20
N ALA A 90 -4.58 -2.21 9.00
CA ALA A 90 -4.02 -1.13 8.23
C ALA A 90 -2.78 -0.56 8.90
N ILE A 91 -1.80 -0.21 8.09
CA ILE A 91 -0.65 0.55 8.54
C ILE A 91 -0.96 2.01 8.22
N PRO A 92 -1.23 2.84 9.24
CA PRO A 92 -1.50 4.26 8.96
C PRO A 92 -0.32 4.88 8.22
N ALA A 93 -0.64 5.71 7.23
CA ALA A 93 0.40 6.31 6.40
C ALA A 93 1.45 7.06 7.21
N GLY A 94 1.02 7.72 8.28
CA GLY A 94 1.94 8.47 9.13
C GLY A 94 2.89 7.61 9.92
N LEU A 95 2.61 6.32 10.07
CA LEU A 95 3.44 5.42 10.84
C LEU A 95 4.45 4.67 9.98
N VAL A 96 4.22 4.61 8.68
CA VAL A 96 5.08 3.84 7.80
C VAL A 96 6.44 4.50 7.65
N SER A 97 6.47 5.81 7.67
CA SER A 97 7.70 6.56 7.41
C SER A 97 8.67 6.58 8.58
N GLY A 98 8.28 6.02 9.71
CA GLY A 98 9.14 6.02 10.87
C GLY A 98 9.20 4.65 11.49
N SER A 99 9.75 4.58 12.66
CA SER A 99 9.83 3.33 13.38
C SER A 99 8.49 2.87 13.92
N ASN A 100 7.47 3.69 13.77
CA ASN A 100 6.18 3.44 14.41
C ASN A 100 5.39 2.32 13.79
N VAL A 101 5.83 1.82 12.64
CA VAL A 101 5.16 0.67 12.06
C VAL A 101 5.07 -0.46 13.07
N ALA A 102 6.10 -0.64 13.85
CA ALA A 102 6.12 -1.69 14.85
C ALA A 102 5.14 -1.46 15.99
N ALA A 103 4.64 -0.24 16.13
CA ALA A 103 3.68 0.06 17.19
C ALA A 103 2.26 -0.35 16.83
N ILE A 104 2.05 -0.74 15.60
CA ILE A 104 0.74 -1.20 15.17
C ILE A 104 0.63 -2.67 15.49
N ASN A 105 -0.25 -2.98 16.40
CA ASN A 105 -0.42 -4.36 16.84
C ASN A 105 -1.55 -4.98 16.06
N TYR A 106 -1.19 -5.87 15.23
CA TYR A 106 -2.18 -6.58 14.46
C TYR A 106 -2.47 -7.93 15.07
#